data_d0e6132f94b8f97bb0db305d571263d8
#
_entry.id   d0e6132f94b8f97bb0db305d571263d8
#
_cell.length_a   1.000
_cell.length_b   1.000
_cell.length_c   1.000
_cell.angle_alpha   90.00
_cell.angle_beta   90.00
_cell.angle_gamma   90.00
#
_symmetry.space_group_name_H-M   'P 1'
#
loop_
_entity.id
_entity.type
_entity.pdbx_description
1 polymer ?
#
loop_
_entity_poly.entity_id
_entity_poly.type
_entity_poly.pdbx_seq_one_letter_code
_entity_poly.pdbx_strand_id
1 'polypeptide(L)'
;MDGGLEADLRASGNQEAIELPDYLVRNYWWAYLTPASLFVFDNPVFLTALLWGNLPRLVRAACSEFAAGETVLQAANAYGNLCTELAQTVGDQGRLDVIDISPLQVEHVQRKLEPYPHTRVWAADAANPGGGVYDGVCCFFLLHEIPDENKHAVVKSLLAKVRPGGKVVFIDYHQAVRWHPLRRPMDLVFRWLEPFAFGLIRREIRDFAGTEGEGFTWTKTTFFGGLYQKVVAVETSGAAAG
;
A
#
# COMPACT_ATOMS: atom_id res chain seq x y z
N MET A 1 7.63 39.51 24.71
CA MET A 1 7.88 38.91 23.37
C MET A 1 7.64 37.38 23.44
N ASP A 2 6.43 36.93 23.84
CA ASP A 2 6.13 35.53 24.07
C ASP A 2 4.87 35.02 23.33
N GLY A 3 4.40 35.77 22.34
CA GLY A 3 3.19 35.40 21.58
C GLY A 3 3.40 34.56 20.32
N GLY A 4 4.63 34.33 19.90
CA GLY A 4 4.93 33.60 18.65
C GLY A 4 5.08 32.10 18.83
N LEU A 5 5.54 31.64 20.00
CA LEU A 5 5.78 30.23 20.25
C LEU A 5 4.48 29.44 20.58
N GLU A 6 3.48 30.10 21.15
CA GLU A 6 2.19 29.49 21.44
C GLU A 6 1.29 29.34 20.21
N ALA A 7 1.49 30.15 19.17
CA ALA A 7 0.74 30.06 17.92
C ALA A 7 1.23 28.88 17.05
N ASP A 8 2.54 28.59 17.04
CA ASP A 8 3.12 27.47 16.30
C ASP A 8 2.81 26.09 16.94
N LEU A 9 2.66 26.06 18.26
CA LEU A 9 2.27 24.84 18.99
C LEU A 9 0.79 24.48 18.81
N ARG A 10 -0.06 25.45 18.45
CA ARG A 10 -1.49 25.19 18.16
C ARG A 10 -1.74 24.76 16.72
N ALA A 11 -0.82 24.99 15.81
CA ALA A 11 -0.91 24.52 14.42
C ALA A 11 -0.51 23.05 14.24
N SER A 12 0.16 22.41 15.22
CA SER A 12 0.51 20.98 15.22
C SER A 12 -0.44 20.09 16.05
N GLY A 13 -1.54 20.63 16.56
CA GLY A 13 -2.40 19.96 17.52
C GLY A 13 -3.79 19.68 16.99
N ASN A 14 -4.00 18.66 16.18
CA ASN A 14 -5.19 17.81 16.13
C ASN A 14 -5.00 16.64 15.15
N GLN A 15 -3.98 15.82 15.36
CA GLN A 15 -4.11 14.43 14.91
C GLN A 15 -5.04 13.77 15.95
N GLU A 16 -6.32 13.68 15.64
CA GLU A 16 -7.20 12.75 16.35
C GLU A 16 -6.49 11.40 16.37
N ALA A 17 -6.33 10.84 17.57
CA ALA A 17 -5.69 9.53 17.72
C ALA A 17 -6.48 8.53 16.87
N ILE A 18 -5.88 8.05 15.78
CA ILE A 18 -6.52 7.07 14.92
C ILE A 18 -6.69 5.80 15.75
N GLU A 19 -7.94 5.39 15.98
CA GLU A 19 -8.21 4.11 16.63
C GLU A 19 -7.76 2.98 15.71
N LEU A 20 -6.86 2.14 16.23
CA LEU A 20 -6.40 0.97 15.49
C LEU A 20 -7.55 -0.03 15.34
N PRO A 21 -7.84 -0.52 14.13
CA PRO A 21 -8.90 -1.49 13.92
C PRO A 21 -8.70 -2.76 14.74
N ASP A 22 -9.79 -3.31 15.30
CA ASP A 22 -9.77 -4.54 16.10
C ASP A 22 -9.06 -5.72 15.41
N TYR A 23 -9.24 -5.87 14.10
CA TYR A 23 -8.61 -6.95 13.34
C TYR A 23 -7.09 -6.85 13.32
N LEU A 24 -6.53 -5.61 13.26
CA LEU A 24 -5.10 -5.37 13.29
C LEU A 24 -4.52 -5.73 14.67
N VAL A 25 -5.19 -5.28 15.73
CA VAL A 25 -4.77 -5.57 17.11
C VAL A 25 -4.87 -7.06 17.43
N ARG A 26 -5.90 -7.76 16.95
CA ARG A 26 -6.12 -9.19 17.26
C ARG A 26 -5.23 -10.13 16.45
N ASN A 27 -5.03 -9.84 15.15
CA ASN A 27 -4.38 -10.79 14.24
C ASN A 27 -2.92 -10.42 13.95
N TYR A 28 -2.57 -9.13 13.96
CA TYR A 28 -1.29 -8.63 13.43
C TYR A 28 -0.48 -7.81 14.43
N TRP A 29 -0.85 -7.76 15.72
CA TRP A 29 -0.12 -7.00 16.74
C TRP A 29 1.37 -7.37 16.78
N TRP A 30 1.67 -8.64 16.63
CA TRP A 30 3.04 -9.18 16.64
C TRP A 30 3.86 -8.75 15.42
N ALA A 31 3.21 -8.45 14.29
CA ALA A 31 3.88 -8.04 13.06
C ALA A 31 4.05 -6.52 12.93
N TYR A 32 3.06 -5.73 13.40
CA TYR A 32 3.01 -4.29 13.11
C TYR A 32 3.05 -3.38 14.33
N LEU A 33 2.82 -3.89 15.52
CA LEU A 33 2.65 -3.07 16.72
C LEU A 33 3.78 -3.25 17.75
N THR A 34 4.86 -3.92 17.41
CA THR A 34 6.00 -4.11 18.31
C THR A 34 7.31 -3.61 17.70
N PRO A 35 8.22 -3.00 18.48
CA PRO A 35 9.55 -2.62 17.97
C PRO A 35 10.37 -3.81 17.46
N ALA A 36 10.17 -5.00 18.02
CA ALA A 36 10.85 -6.22 17.59
C ALA A 36 10.41 -6.65 16.18
N SER A 37 9.15 -6.42 15.81
CA SER A 37 8.66 -6.74 14.46
C SER A 37 9.34 -5.89 13.39
N LEU A 38 9.59 -4.59 13.67
CA LEU A 38 10.32 -3.72 12.76
C LEU A 38 11.71 -4.29 12.43
N PHE A 39 12.44 -4.76 13.46
CA PHE A 39 13.78 -5.29 13.27
C PHE A 39 13.80 -6.56 12.40
N VAL A 40 12.82 -7.44 12.57
CA VAL A 40 12.74 -8.72 11.86
C VAL A 40 12.16 -8.53 10.46
N PHE A 41 10.99 -7.87 10.38
CA PHE A 41 10.24 -7.78 9.12
C PHE A 41 10.75 -6.69 8.17
N ASP A 42 11.45 -5.66 8.66
CA ASP A 42 12.07 -4.66 7.78
C ASP A 42 13.44 -5.12 7.22
N ASN A 43 13.88 -6.33 7.56
CA ASN A 43 15.08 -6.92 6.97
C ASN A 43 14.78 -7.40 5.54
N PRO A 44 15.40 -6.82 4.50
CA PRO A 44 15.10 -7.15 3.11
C PRO A 44 15.48 -8.59 2.74
N VAL A 45 16.46 -9.18 3.42
CA VAL A 45 16.83 -10.59 3.21
C VAL A 45 15.73 -11.51 3.75
N PHE A 46 15.23 -11.22 4.95
CA PHE A 46 14.13 -11.98 5.55
C PHE A 46 12.86 -11.91 4.70
N LEU A 47 12.45 -10.70 4.29
CA LEU A 47 11.28 -10.51 3.43
C LEU A 47 11.45 -11.17 2.06
N THR A 48 12.65 -11.07 1.48
CA THR A 48 12.93 -11.74 0.20
C THR A 48 12.77 -13.25 0.35
N ALA A 49 13.25 -13.83 1.45
CA ALA A 49 13.07 -15.25 1.73
C ALA A 49 11.58 -15.59 1.97
N LEU A 50 10.85 -14.77 2.73
CA LEU A 50 9.42 -14.92 3.01
C LEU A 50 8.58 -14.89 1.72
N LEU A 51 8.95 -14.04 0.77
CA LEU A 51 8.31 -13.93 -0.54
C LEU A 51 8.98 -14.81 -1.62
N TRP A 52 9.68 -15.86 -1.19
CA TRP A 52 10.29 -16.84 -2.10
C TRP A 52 11.22 -16.21 -3.15
N GLY A 53 11.98 -15.19 -2.80
CA GLY A 53 12.88 -14.48 -3.70
C GLY A 53 12.22 -13.44 -4.61
N ASN A 54 10.91 -13.21 -4.49
CA ASN A 54 10.18 -12.35 -5.43
C ASN A 54 10.12 -10.88 -5.04
N LEU A 55 10.46 -10.49 -3.81
CA LEU A 55 10.34 -9.10 -3.35
C LEU A 55 10.97 -8.09 -4.32
N PRO A 56 12.24 -8.23 -4.77
CA PRO A 56 12.84 -7.24 -5.67
C PRO A 56 12.14 -7.15 -7.04
N ARG A 57 11.56 -8.25 -7.50
CA ARG A 57 10.80 -8.30 -8.75
C ARG A 57 9.46 -7.57 -8.61
N LEU A 58 8.78 -7.76 -7.49
CA LEU A 58 7.48 -7.14 -7.21
C LEU A 58 7.64 -5.64 -6.96
N VAL A 59 8.67 -5.21 -6.21
CA VAL A 59 9.00 -3.80 -6.01
C VAL A 59 9.29 -3.12 -7.35
N ARG A 60 10.15 -3.71 -8.18
CA ARG A 60 10.40 -3.17 -9.53
C ARG A 60 9.14 -3.11 -10.39
N ALA A 61 8.26 -4.11 -10.29
CA ALA A 61 7.00 -4.13 -11.02
C ALA A 61 6.02 -3.04 -10.55
N ALA A 62 6.06 -2.65 -9.27
CA ALA A 62 5.33 -1.51 -8.75
C ALA A 62 5.93 -0.18 -9.25
N CYS A 63 7.23 0.03 -9.01
CA CYS A 63 7.92 1.27 -9.36
C CYS A 63 7.88 1.55 -10.88
N SER A 64 7.94 0.51 -11.73
CA SER A 64 7.87 0.68 -13.19
C SER A 64 6.55 1.27 -13.73
N GLU A 65 5.53 1.36 -12.89
CA GLU A 65 4.26 2.01 -13.25
C GLU A 65 4.29 3.52 -13.05
N PHE A 66 5.29 4.06 -12.35
CA PHE A 66 5.39 5.48 -12.04
C PHE A 66 6.58 6.11 -12.77
N ALA A 67 6.51 7.44 -12.94
CA ALA A 67 7.53 8.20 -13.64
C ALA A 67 8.09 9.32 -12.75
N ALA A 68 9.28 9.81 -13.12
CA ALA A 68 9.86 11.00 -12.50
C ALA A 68 8.93 12.21 -12.67
N GLY A 69 8.77 13.00 -11.62
CA GLY A 69 7.90 14.16 -11.58
C GLY A 69 6.45 13.86 -11.16
N GLU A 70 6.05 12.58 -11.07
CA GLU A 70 4.71 12.22 -10.60
C GLU A 70 4.53 12.46 -9.10
N THR A 71 3.30 12.77 -8.71
CA THR A 71 2.85 12.76 -7.31
C THR A 71 2.19 11.41 -7.02
N VAL A 72 2.80 10.63 -6.13
CA VAL A 72 2.37 9.25 -5.82
C VAL A 72 1.98 9.12 -4.35
N LEU A 73 0.88 8.42 -4.09
CA LEU A 73 0.49 7.96 -2.76
C LEU A 73 0.85 6.49 -2.59
N GLN A 74 1.63 6.14 -1.57
CA GLN A 74 1.75 4.77 -1.08
C GLN A 74 0.74 4.56 0.04
N ALA A 75 -0.23 3.66 -0.19
CA ALA A 75 -1.24 3.29 0.78
C ALA A 75 -0.77 2.11 1.62
N ALA A 76 -0.53 2.34 2.88
CA ALA A 76 0.14 1.50 3.87
C ALA A 76 1.64 1.27 3.60
N ASN A 77 2.39 1.13 4.71
CA ASN A 77 3.79 0.78 4.62
C ASN A 77 3.94 -0.74 4.50
N ALA A 78 4.39 -1.20 3.35
CA ALA A 78 4.94 -2.54 3.26
C ALA A 78 6.39 -2.52 3.76
N TYR A 79 6.75 -3.50 4.57
CA TYR A 79 8.14 -3.68 4.99
C TYR A 79 9.10 -3.80 3.78
N GLY A 80 10.38 -3.54 4.00
CA GLY A 80 11.39 -3.57 2.96
C GLY A 80 11.67 -2.18 2.36
N ASN A 81 12.04 -2.12 1.08
CA ASN A 81 12.55 -0.91 0.45
C ASN A 81 11.58 -0.21 -0.51
N LEU A 82 10.31 -0.60 -0.55
CA LEU A 82 9.36 -0.03 -1.51
C LEU A 82 9.27 1.50 -1.42
N CYS A 83 9.12 2.07 -0.21
CA CYS A 83 8.98 3.51 -0.04
C CYS A 83 10.21 4.30 -0.54
N THR A 84 11.42 3.77 -0.31
CA THR A 84 12.65 4.39 -0.81
C THR A 84 12.81 4.26 -2.32
N GLU A 85 12.44 3.11 -2.90
CA GLU A 85 12.44 2.90 -4.35
C GLU A 85 11.41 3.80 -5.06
N LEU A 86 10.22 3.97 -4.48
CA LEU A 86 9.21 4.92 -4.99
C LEU A 86 9.70 6.36 -4.88
N ALA A 87 10.31 6.77 -3.76
CA ALA A 87 10.89 8.11 -3.61
C ALA A 87 11.96 8.40 -4.67
N GLN A 88 12.83 7.42 -4.95
CA GLN A 88 13.83 7.53 -6.02
C GLN A 88 13.18 7.57 -7.41
N THR A 89 12.12 6.80 -7.63
CA THR A 89 11.41 6.74 -8.91
C THR A 89 10.77 8.08 -9.27
N VAL A 90 10.05 8.69 -8.32
CA VAL A 90 9.41 10.00 -8.57
C VAL A 90 10.41 11.14 -8.61
N GLY A 91 11.55 11.00 -7.91
CA GLY A 91 12.64 11.97 -7.90
C GLY A 91 12.26 13.32 -7.31
N ASP A 92 13.23 14.25 -7.29
CA ASP A 92 13.11 15.55 -6.63
C ASP A 92 12.06 16.49 -7.27
N GLN A 93 11.65 16.23 -8.51
CA GLN A 93 10.60 16.97 -9.21
C GLN A 93 9.21 16.40 -8.97
N GLY A 94 9.12 15.20 -8.39
CA GLY A 94 7.89 14.56 -7.99
C GLY A 94 7.62 14.69 -6.49
N ARG A 95 6.65 13.92 -6.01
CA ARG A 95 6.34 13.81 -4.58
C ARG A 95 5.86 12.41 -4.24
N LEU A 96 6.37 11.86 -3.16
CA LEU A 96 5.84 10.65 -2.55
C LEU A 96 5.16 10.99 -1.22
N ASP A 97 3.89 10.68 -1.13
CA ASP A 97 3.12 10.69 0.10
C ASP A 97 2.95 9.23 0.57
N VAL A 98 3.22 8.94 1.84
CA VAL A 98 3.06 7.60 2.43
C VAL A 98 2.15 7.69 3.63
N ILE A 99 1.19 6.78 3.69
CA ILE A 99 0.30 6.66 4.86
C ILE A 99 0.45 5.28 5.51
N ASP A 100 0.21 5.23 6.79
CA ASP A 100 0.00 3.98 7.52
C ASP A 100 -0.93 4.24 8.71
N ILE A 101 -1.72 3.24 9.07
CA ILE A 101 -2.63 3.34 10.21
C ILE A 101 -1.90 3.23 11.55
N SER A 102 -0.71 2.58 11.57
CA SER A 102 0.11 2.39 12.76
C SER A 102 1.07 3.57 12.98
N PRO A 103 0.98 4.30 14.10
CA PRO A 103 1.93 5.36 14.43
C PRO A 103 3.39 4.87 14.45
N LEU A 104 3.62 3.63 14.87
CA LEU A 104 4.95 3.00 14.88
C LEU A 104 5.52 2.85 13.47
N GLN A 105 4.67 2.47 12.50
CA GLN A 105 5.06 2.38 11.08
C GLN A 105 5.31 3.77 10.49
N VAL A 106 4.48 4.75 10.83
CA VAL A 106 4.67 6.14 10.39
C VAL A 106 6.03 6.67 10.84
N GLU A 107 6.37 6.54 12.11
CA GLU A 107 7.67 6.96 12.64
C GLU A 107 8.84 6.23 11.96
N HIS A 108 8.68 4.93 11.74
CA HIS A 108 9.69 4.13 11.05
C HIS A 108 9.92 4.61 9.61
N VAL A 109 8.85 4.85 8.84
CA VAL A 109 8.93 5.33 7.45
C VAL A 109 9.48 6.75 7.39
N GLN A 110 9.09 7.64 8.32
CA GLN A 110 9.65 9.01 8.41
C GLN A 110 11.19 8.97 8.52
N ARG A 111 11.72 8.13 9.41
CA ARG A 111 13.19 7.95 9.54
C ARG A 111 13.82 7.41 8.25
N LYS A 112 13.15 6.47 7.60
CA LYS A 112 13.63 5.83 6.37
C LYS A 112 13.67 6.78 5.18
N LEU A 113 12.72 7.72 5.14
CA LEU A 113 12.56 8.72 4.10
C LEU A 113 13.21 10.08 4.42
N GLU A 114 13.88 10.23 5.55
CA GLU A 114 14.62 11.45 5.92
C GLU A 114 15.58 11.96 4.82
N PRO A 115 16.28 11.09 4.06
CA PRO A 115 17.13 11.54 2.95
C PRO A 115 16.36 12.09 1.72
N TYR A 116 15.03 11.98 1.69
CA TYR A 116 14.19 12.33 0.53
C TYR A 116 13.24 13.50 0.89
N PRO A 117 13.65 14.78 0.71
CA PRO A 117 12.88 15.95 1.16
C PRO A 117 11.55 16.14 0.42
N HIS A 118 11.35 15.49 -0.72
CA HIS A 118 10.11 15.49 -1.51
C HIS A 118 9.09 14.45 -1.03
N THR A 119 9.25 13.91 0.17
CA THR A 119 8.34 12.90 0.74
C THR A 119 7.55 13.47 1.93
N ARG A 120 6.35 12.91 2.16
CA ARG A 120 5.50 13.20 3.32
C ARG A 120 4.97 11.89 3.89
N VAL A 121 4.90 11.80 5.21
CA VAL A 121 4.42 10.60 5.88
C VAL A 121 3.49 11.00 7.02
N TRP A 122 2.29 10.43 7.06
CA TRP A 122 1.34 10.68 8.15
C TRP A 122 0.49 9.44 8.46
N ALA A 123 -0.12 9.46 9.65
CA ALA A 123 -1.03 8.42 10.08
C ALA A 123 -2.38 8.59 9.37
N ALA A 124 -2.84 7.56 8.66
CA ALA A 124 -4.16 7.51 8.04
C ALA A 124 -4.58 6.07 7.72
N ASP A 125 -5.90 5.83 7.70
CA ASP A 125 -6.47 4.59 7.17
C ASP A 125 -6.53 4.66 5.64
N ALA A 126 -6.12 3.59 4.95
CA ALA A 126 -6.24 3.49 3.50
C ALA A 126 -7.70 3.57 2.99
N ALA A 127 -8.68 3.29 3.84
CA ALA A 127 -10.10 3.54 3.55
C ALA A 127 -10.48 5.03 3.60
N ASN A 128 -9.65 5.87 4.25
CA ASN A 128 -9.81 7.32 4.30
C ASN A 128 -8.43 8.01 4.36
N PRO A 129 -7.64 7.97 3.27
CA PRO A 129 -6.23 8.34 3.28
C PRO A 129 -5.96 9.82 3.51
N GLY A 130 -6.98 10.68 3.47
CA GLY A 130 -6.75 12.14 3.49
C GLY A 130 -6.02 12.61 2.23
N GLY A 131 -5.28 13.71 2.34
CA GLY A 131 -4.46 14.24 1.24
C GLY A 131 -5.26 14.75 0.04
N GLY A 132 -4.55 14.93 -1.09
CA GLY A 132 -5.12 15.42 -2.35
C GLY A 132 -5.48 14.30 -3.33
N VAL A 133 -5.34 14.64 -4.61
CA VAL A 133 -5.38 13.70 -5.73
C VAL A 133 -3.97 13.52 -6.28
N TYR A 134 -3.72 12.36 -6.88
CA TYR A 134 -2.40 11.86 -7.25
C TYR A 134 -2.35 11.44 -8.72
N ASP A 135 -1.16 11.46 -9.30
CA ASP A 135 -0.87 10.83 -10.59
C ASP A 135 -1.00 9.31 -10.49
N GLY A 136 -0.58 8.79 -9.35
CA GLY A 136 -0.66 7.37 -9.07
C GLY A 136 -0.80 7.04 -7.59
N VAL A 137 -1.39 5.89 -7.33
CA VAL A 137 -1.51 5.30 -6.01
C VAL A 137 -0.91 3.90 -6.03
N CYS A 138 -0.07 3.56 -5.06
CA CYS A 138 0.52 2.24 -4.88
C CYS A 138 -0.04 1.58 -3.62
N CYS A 139 -0.71 0.45 -3.79
CA CYS A 139 -1.19 -0.42 -2.71
C CYS A 139 -0.45 -1.76 -2.81
N PHE A 140 0.44 -2.01 -1.85
CA PHE A 140 1.38 -3.12 -1.92
C PHE A 140 1.24 -4.00 -0.68
N PHE A 141 0.79 -5.23 -0.86
CA PHE A 141 0.59 -6.23 0.19
C PHE A 141 -0.27 -5.74 1.37
N LEU A 142 -1.36 -5.04 1.09
CA LEU A 142 -2.33 -4.59 2.08
C LEU A 142 -3.62 -5.40 2.08
N LEU A 143 -4.16 -5.70 0.88
CA LEU A 143 -5.52 -6.22 0.79
C LEU A 143 -5.69 -7.61 1.39
N HIS A 144 -4.63 -8.44 1.41
CA HIS A 144 -4.71 -9.78 2.00
C HIS A 144 -4.80 -9.77 3.53
N GLU A 145 -4.41 -8.66 4.18
CA GLU A 145 -4.37 -8.52 5.65
C GLU A 145 -5.66 -7.96 6.25
N ILE A 146 -6.57 -7.43 5.43
CA ILE A 146 -7.77 -6.75 5.90
C ILE A 146 -9.06 -7.55 5.60
N PRO A 147 -10.12 -7.40 6.42
CA PRO A 147 -11.44 -8.03 6.16
C PRO A 147 -12.05 -7.61 4.82
N ASP A 148 -12.95 -8.41 4.27
CA ASP A 148 -13.55 -8.16 2.95
C ASP A 148 -14.31 -6.82 2.87
N GLU A 149 -15.01 -6.43 3.94
CA GLU A 149 -15.69 -5.14 4.00
C GLU A 149 -14.68 -3.97 3.88
N ASN A 150 -13.53 -4.10 4.55
CA ASN A 150 -12.46 -3.12 4.47
C ASN A 150 -11.79 -3.10 3.10
N LYS A 151 -11.65 -4.26 2.41
CA LYS A 151 -11.14 -4.30 1.03
C LYS A 151 -11.97 -3.43 0.09
N HIS A 152 -13.31 -3.52 0.18
CA HIS A 152 -14.21 -2.68 -0.61
C HIS A 152 -13.99 -1.19 -0.32
N ALA A 153 -13.93 -0.80 0.96
CA ALA A 153 -13.72 0.58 1.37
C ALA A 153 -12.36 1.11 0.88
N VAL A 154 -11.29 0.33 1.07
CA VAL A 154 -9.93 0.70 0.64
C VAL A 154 -9.85 0.84 -0.88
N VAL A 155 -10.29 -0.16 -1.65
CA VAL A 155 -10.20 -0.10 -3.12
C VAL A 155 -10.95 1.12 -3.67
N LYS A 156 -12.19 1.36 -3.22
CA LYS A 156 -12.97 2.53 -3.63
C LYS A 156 -12.30 3.85 -3.27
N SER A 157 -11.81 3.95 -2.04
CA SER A 157 -11.11 5.14 -1.58
C SER A 157 -9.85 5.43 -2.41
N LEU A 158 -9.04 4.42 -2.71
CA LEU A 158 -7.83 4.59 -3.50
C LEU A 158 -8.13 4.96 -4.96
N LEU A 159 -9.18 4.40 -5.56
CA LEU A 159 -9.63 4.81 -6.89
C LEU A 159 -10.04 6.29 -6.91
N ALA A 160 -10.72 6.79 -5.86
CA ALA A 160 -11.14 8.19 -5.75
C ALA A 160 -9.96 9.16 -5.53
N LYS A 161 -8.75 8.65 -5.26
CA LYS A 161 -7.55 9.47 -5.04
C LYS A 161 -6.73 9.74 -6.30
N VAL A 162 -7.05 9.15 -7.43
CA VAL A 162 -6.34 9.44 -8.66
C VAL A 162 -7.02 10.56 -9.45
N ARG A 163 -6.22 11.41 -10.09
CA ARG A 163 -6.68 12.42 -11.01
C ARG A 163 -7.12 11.80 -12.34
N PRO A 164 -7.86 12.51 -13.21
CA PRO A 164 -8.17 12.05 -14.55
C PRO A 164 -6.90 11.59 -15.29
N GLY A 165 -6.95 10.36 -15.84
CA GLY A 165 -5.79 9.70 -16.47
C GLY A 165 -4.77 9.11 -15.49
N GLY A 166 -4.97 9.27 -14.18
CA GLY A 166 -4.13 8.65 -13.15
C GLY A 166 -4.38 7.15 -12.98
N LYS A 167 -3.61 6.50 -12.14
CA LYS A 167 -3.67 5.04 -11.97
C LYS A 167 -3.56 4.59 -10.52
N VAL A 168 -4.17 3.45 -10.20
CA VAL A 168 -3.92 2.70 -8.97
C VAL A 168 -3.23 1.39 -9.30
N VAL A 169 -2.12 1.12 -8.61
CA VAL A 169 -1.32 -0.10 -8.76
C VAL A 169 -1.48 -0.93 -7.49
N PHE A 170 -2.06 -2.10 -7.62
CA PHE A 170 -2.17 -3.08 -6.56
C PHE A 170 -1.17 -4.21 -6.80
N ILE A 171 -0.38 -4.55 -5.78
CA ILE A 171 0.45 -5.77 -5.77
C ILE A 171 0.09 -6.56 -4.52
N ASP A 172 -0.29 -7.83 -4.72
CA ASP A 172 -0.71 -8.67 -3.60
C ASP A 172 -0.66 -10.16 -3.97
N TYR A 173 -1.00 -11.01 -3.03
CA TYR A 173 -1.17 -12.44 -3.27
C TYR A 173 -2.29 -12.70 -4.27
N HIS A 174 -2.14 -13.84 -4.97
CA HIS A 174 -3.10 -14.35 -5.91
C HIS A 174 -3.12 -15.88 -5.85
N GLN A 175 -4.07 -16.51 -6.51
CA GLN A 175 -4.18 -17.95 -6.51
C GLN A 175 -3.12 -18.57 -7.44
N ALA A 176 -2.14 -19.26 -6.86
CA ALA A 176 -1.16 -20.01 -7.62
C ALA A 176 -1.82 -21.05 -8.53
N VAL A 177 -1.24 -21.29 -9.71
CA VAL A 177 -1.70 -22.33 -10.63
C VAL A 177 -1.77 -23.70 -9.96
N ARG A 178 -2.66 -24.55 -10.44
CA ARG A 178 -3.02 -25.83 -9.78
C ARG A 178 -1.81 -26.73 -9.46
N TRP A 179 -0.81 -26.72 -10.29
CA TRP A 179 0.40 -27.56 -10.17
C TRP A 179 1.59 -26.84 -9.51
N HIS A 180 1.41 -25.60 -9.02
CA HIS A 180 2.49 -24.87 -8.34
C HIS A 180 2.90 -25.58 -7.05
N PRO A 181 4.21 -25.84 -6.83
CA PRO A 181 4.67 -26.62 -5.67
C PRO A 181 4.34 -25.95 -4.33
N LEU A 182 4.31 -24.62 -4.28
CA LEU A 182 4.00 -23.86 -3.06
C LEU A 182 2.49 -23.66 -2.83
N ARG A 183 1.61 -24.09 -3.71
CA ARG A 183 0.16 -23.88 -3.54
C ARG A 183 -0.35 -24.41 -2.20
N ARG A 184 -0.06 -25.68 -1.89
CA ARG A 184 -0.49 -26.29 -0.62
C ARG A 184 0.20 -25.69 0.61
N PRO A 185 1.53 -25.48 0.64
CA PRO A 185 2.17 -24.73 1.71
C PRO A 185 1.57 -23.34 1.93
N MET A 186 1.31 -22.58 0.87
CA MET A 186 0.71 -21.24 0.99
C MET A 186 -0.75 -21.29 1.47
N ASP A 187 -1.54 -22.29 1.07
CA ASP A 187 -2.89 -22.50 1.62
C ASP A 187 -2.83 -22.70 3.14
N LEU A 188 -1.77 -23.35 3.66
CA LEU A 188 -1.56 -23.51 5.09
C LEU A 188 -1.16 -22.20 5.77
N VAL A 189 -0.25 -21.42 5.16
CA VAL A 189 0.15 -20.09 5.63
C VAL A 189 -1.06 -19.17 5.71
N PHE A 190 -1.86 -19.09 4.63
CA PHE A 190 -3.07 -18.27 4.61
C PHE A 190 -4.10 -18.69 5.67
N ARG A 191 -4.24 -19.97 5.92
CA ARG A 191 -5.18 -20.46 6.92
C ARG A 191 -4.82 -20.08 8.35
N TRP A 192 -3.52 -20.04 8.67
CA TRP A 192 -3.06 -19.85 10.04
C TRP A 192 -2.54 -18.45 10.33
N LEU A 193 -1.93 -17.77 9.34
CA LEU A 193 -1.29 -16.47 9.54
C LEU A 193 -2.05 -15.33 8.85
N GLU A 194 -2.76 -15.62 7.73
CA GLU A 194 -3.39 -14.61 6.89
C GLU A 194 -4.87 -14.96 6.64
N PRO A 195 -5.72 -14.90 7.66
CA PRO A 195 -7.11 -15.41 7.57
C PRO A 195 -7.95 -14.67 6.52
N PHE A 196 -7.61 -13.43 6.20
CA PHE A 196 -8.31 -12.61 5.21
C PHE A 196 -7.81 -12.76 3.77
N ALA A 197 -6.67 -13.46 3.56
CA ALA A 197 -6.11 -13.67 2.24
C ALA A 197 -7.04 -14.48 1.33
N PHE A 198 -7.82 -15.43 1.87
CA PHE A 198 -8.75 -16.22 1.07
C PHE A 198 -9.85 -15.41 0.40
N GLY A 199 -10.31 -14.33 1.03
CA GLY A 199 -11.25 -13.40 0.43
C GLY A 199 -10.67 -12.72 -0.82
N LEU A 200 -9.39 -12.35 -0.76
CA LEU A 200 -8.68 -11.72 -1.88
C LEU A 200 -8.37 -12.71 -3.01
N ILE A 201 -7.72 -13.86 -2.71
CA ILE A 201 -7.21 -14.78 -3.74
C ILE A 201 -8.31 -15.49 -4.54
N ARG A 202 -9.56 -15.47 -4.07
CA ARG A 202 -10.74 -16.07 -4.72
C ARG A 202 -11.54 -15.09 -5.59
N ARG A 203 -11.16 -13.82 -5.57
CA ARG A 203 -11.85 -12.73 -6.29
C ARG A 203 -10.85 -11.92 -7.10
N GLU A 204 -11.34 -11.20 -8.08
CA GLU A 204 -10.55 -10.17 -8.75
C GLU A 204 -10.53 -8.89 -7.88
N ILE A 205 -9.40 -8.17 -7.85
CA ILE A 205 -9.33 -6.88 -7.12
C ILE A 205 -10.38 -5.90 -7.64
N ARG A 206 -10.69 -5.93 -8.93
CA ARG A 206 -11.75 -5.15 -9.55
C ARG A 206 -13.13 -5.37 -8.89
N ASP A 207 -13.41 -6.57 -8.40
CA ASP A 207 -14.72 -6.89 -7.79
C ASP A 207 -14.95 -6.10 -6.49
N PHE A 208 -13.88 -5.67 -5.82
CA PHE A 208 -13.96 -4.82 -4.63
C PHE A 208 -14.24 -3.34 -4.96
N ALA A 209 -14.07 -2.92 -6.21
CA ALA A 209 -14.32 -1.54 -6.64
C ALA A 209 -15.82 -1.21 -6.74
N GLY A 210 -16.68 -2.21 -7.01
CA GLY A 210 -18.09 -1.97 -7.28
C GLY A 210 -18.27 -1.09 -8.53
N THR A 211 -19.26 -0.20 -8.48
CA THR A 211 -19.57 0.72 -9.58
C THR A 211 -18.49 1.77 -9.84
N GLU A 212 -17.72 2.13 -8.82
CA GLU A 212 -16.60 3.08 -8.95
C GLU A 212 -15.50 2.55 -9.88
N GLY A 213 -15.40 1.23 -10.02
CA GLY A 213 -14.47 0.58 -10.95
C GLY A 213 -14.84 0.68 -12.43
N GLU A 214 -16.05 1.10 -12.78
CA GLU A 214 -16.51 1.22 -14.18
C GLU A 214 -15.79 2.36 -14.94
N GLY A 215 -15.33 3.40 -14.23
CA GLY A 215 -14.52 4.49 -14.77
C GLY A 215 -13.05 4.16 -15.00
N PHE A 216 -12.65 2.88 -14.87
CA PHE A 216 -11.26 2.46 -14.96
C PHE A 216 -11.05 1.33 -15.97
N THR A 217 -9.92 1.39 -16.67
CA THR A 217 -9.41 0.25 -17.45
C THR A 217 -8.49 -0.58 -16.56
N TRP A 218 -8.79 -1.89 -16.47
CA TRP A 218 -8.08 -2.80 -15.58
C TRP A 218 -7.17 -3.75 -16.35
N THR A 219 -5.93 -3.85 -15.91
CA THR A 219 -4.96 -4.83 -16.44
C THR A 219 -4.39 -5.67 -15.28
N LYS A 220 -4.15 -6.96 -15.53
CA LYS A 220 -3.57 -7.86 -14.54
C LYS A 220 -2.39 -8.62 -15.09
N THR A 221 -1.31 -8.67 -14.32
CA THR A 221 -0.13 -9.49 -14.57
C THR A 221 0.12 -10.38 -13.36
N THR A 222 0.43 -11.65 -13.57
CA THR A 222 0.77 -12.57 -12.48
C THR A 222 2.24 -12.92 -12.48
N PHE A 223 2.77 -13.24 -11.30
CA PHE A 223 4.17 -13.59 -11.08
C PHE A 223 4.27 -14.92 -10.36
N PHE A 224 5.42 -15.58 -10.51
CA PHE A 224 5.78 -16.79 -9.78
C PHE A 224 4.65 -17.84 -9.82
N GLY A 225 4.30 -18.26 -11.02
CA GLY A 225 3.26 -19.28 -11.23
C GLY A 225 1.87 -18.87 -10.70
N GLY A 226 1.57 -17.58 -10.71
CA GLY A 226 0.30 -17.02 -10.27
C GLY A 226 0.20 -16.76 -8.77
N LEU A 227 1.26 -16.97 -7.97
CA LEU A 227 1.19 -16.74 -6.52
C LEU A 227 1.04 -15.26 -6.15
N TYR A 228 1.54 -14.36 -7.01
CA TYR A 228 1.43 -12.90 -6.87
C TYR A 228 0.77 -12.29 -8.09
N GLN A 229 0.12 -11.16 -7.89
CA GLN A 229 -0.48 -10.35 -8.95
C GLN A 229 -0.05 -8.89 -8.85
N LYS A 230 0.04 -8.25 -10.02
CA LYS A 230 -0.02 -6.80 -10.19
C LYS A 230 -1.29 -6.49 -10.95
N VAL A 231 -2.13 -5.65 -10.38
CA VAL A 231 -3.34 -5.14 -11.02
C VAL A 231 -3.21 -3.63 -11.13
N VAL A 232 -3.38 -3.09 -12.33
CA VAL A 232 -3.33 -1.66 -12.60
C VAL A 232 -4.71 -1.23 -13.06
N ALA A 233 -5.28 -0.24 -12.36
CA ALA A 233 -6.52 0.43 -12.73
C ALA A 233 -6.17 1.84 -13.21
N VAL A 234 -6.41 2.15 -14.48
CA VAL A 234 -6.18 3.47 -15.09
C VAL A 234 -7.50 4.18 -15.26
N GLU A 235 -7.62 5.38 -14.72
CA GLU A 235 -8.80 6.23 -14.84
C GLU A 235 -8.99 6.69 -16.30
N THR A 236 -10.20 6.56 -16.86
CA THR A 236 -10.47 6.74 -18.30
C THR A 236 -11.27 7.98 -18.65
N SER A 237 -11.87 8.68 -17.68
CA SER A 237 -12.72 9.85 -17.97
C SER A 237 -11.92 11.03 -18.59
N GLY A 238 -10.62 11.11 -18.35
CA GLY A 238 -9.74 12.10 -18.97
C GLY A 238 -9.51 11.90 -20.48
N ALA A 239 -9.74 10.69 -21.00
CA ALA A 239 -9.52 10.36 -22.42
C ALA A 239 -10.68 10.79 -23.34
N ALA A 240 -11.83 11.17 -22.78
CA ALA A 240 -13.03 11.56 -23.58
C ALA A 240 -13.10 13.08 -23.86
N ALA A 241 -12.15 13.88 -23.41
CA ALA A 241 -12.17 15.35 -23.53
C ALA A 241 -11.05 15.91 -24.44
N GLY A 242 -10.40 15.06 -25.26
CA GLY A 242 -9.35 15.47 -26.22
C GLY A 242 -9.79 15.37 -27.67
#